data_d8c6e2abc0632a19a4142369795d517c
#
_entry.id   d8c6e2abc0632a19a4142369795d517c
#
_cell.length_a   1.000
_cell.length_b   1.000
_cell.length_c   1.000
_cell.angle_alpha   90.00
_cell.angle_beta   90.00
_cell.angle_gamma   90.00
#
_symmetry.space_group_name_H-M   'P 1'
#
loop_
_entity.id
_entity.type
_entity.pdbx_description
1 polymer ?
#
loop_
_entity_poly.entity_id
_entity_poly.type
_entity_poly.pdbx_seq_one_letter_code
_entity_poly.pdbx_strand_id
1 'polypeptide(L)'
;MDMVRNEVRQLNPEQYTETKALEHASQQARQRNYQDFLIVDVDAHHYENESYKEVFQYIESPVIRHDVMDSAQRPGRSAMINTSVGNQNLGGRITRSNLRRLQKVPQDGRHRDVAMTVEWMDSLGVDYACLFPTPMLFLGLHPQVEIEVALCRAYNRWLCERILAVEPRLISMLYLPFNDPEAAYQTVKDFGDKKGVVGFMVTSPRYKPVHDNAYMKTYALLEEMGKPISFHAAYSWEDRALQMTNRFISVHSLGFMWFNMIHMTNWVINGLPERFPKLKVLWIESGLTWAYALMQRLDHSYMMRTSDCPSLKRKPSEYMREMFYSSQPMEKPDDKLILEATFKMIKADTQLLWSSDYPHWDFDTPGVIYDLPFLNETAKRNILGANAARVFGLDTKVVKKIP
;
A
#
# COMPACT_ATOMS: atom_id res chain seq x y z
N MET A 1 6.05 7.51 32.00
CA MET A 1 5.32 6.36 31.44
C MET A 1 3.82 6.41 31.71
N ASP A 2 3.37 6.97 32.82
CA ASP A 2 1.93 7.01 33.16
C ASP A 2 1.09 8.05 32.41
N MET A 3 1.69 9.16 31.96
CA MET A 3 0.97 10.21 31.21
C MET A 3 0.50 9.72 29.83
N VAL A 4 1.33 8.99 29.09
CA VAL A 4 0.97 8.48 27.75
C VAL A 4 -0.17 7.44 27.83
N ARG A 5 -0.18 6.58 28.86
CA ARG A 5 -1.29 5.63 29.07
C ARG A 5 -2.60 6.32 29.45
N ASN A 6 -2.54 7.44 30.17
CA ASN A 6 -3.74 8.18 30.55
C ASN A 6 -4.31 8.97 29.37
N GLU A 7 -3.48 9.57 28.52
CA GLU A 7 -3.94 10.26 27.30
C GLU A 7 -4.64 9.32 26.33
N VAL A 8 -4.07 8.16 26.04
CA VAL A 8 -4.68 7.18 25.13
C VAL A 8 -5.98 6.61 25.70
N ARG A 9 -6.10 6.41 27.02
CA ARG A 9 -7.34 5.92 27.64
C ARG A 9 -8.43 6.98 27.79
N GLN A 10 -8.07 8.26 27.75
CA GLN A 10 -9.01 9.37 27.80
C GLN A 10 -9.50 9.83 26.42
N LEU A 11 -8.99 9.25 25.32
CA LEU A 11 -9.55 9.49 23.99
C LEU A 11 -10.99 8.97 23.98
N ASN A 12 -11.91 9.91 24.14
CA ASN A 12 -13.33 9.63 23.96
C ASN A 12 -13.54 9.33 22.46
N PRO A 13 -14.04 8.13 22.09
CA PRO A 13 -14.32 7.78 20.68
C PRO A 13 -15.21 8.81 19.98
N GLU A 14 -16.10 9.48 20.70
CA GLU A 14 -16.95 10.55 20.18
C GLU A 14 -16.17 11.84 19.81
N GLN A 15 -14.98 12.02 20.35
CA GLN A 15 -14.09 13.15 20.03
C GLN A 15 -13.16 12.83 18.84
N TYR A 16 -13.04 11.56 18.48
CA TYR A 16 -12.20 11.09 17.37
C TYR A 16 -13.06 10.74 16.17
N THR A 17 -13.67 11.75 15.57
CA THR A 17 -14.44 11.57 14.33
C THR A 17 -13.58 11.91 13.11
N GLU A 18 -13.83 11.24 11.98
CA GLU A 18 -13.17 11.56 10.70
C GLU A 18 -13.31 13.03 10.34
N THR A 19 -14.48 13.63 10.56
CA THR A 19 -14.71 15.05 10.32
C THR A 19 -13.69 15.92 11.07
N LYS A 20 -13.46 15.67 12.35
CA LYS A 20 -12.45 16.40 13.13
C LYS A 20 -11.04 16.13 12.68
N ALA A 21 -10.73 14.89 12.26
CA ALA A 21 -9.42 14.56 11.72
C ALA A 21 -9.15 15.31 10.41
N LEU A 22 -10.14 15.40 9.51
CA LEU A 22 -10.04 16.16 8.27
C LEU A 22 -9.97 17.68 8.50
N GLU A 23 -10.74 18.21 9.44
CA GLU A 23 -10.64 19.64 9.85
C GLU A 23 -9.24 19.96 10.37
N HIS A 24 -8.68 19.12 11.23
CA HIS A 24 -7.32 19.27 11.74
C HIS A 24 -6.27 19.17 10.62
N ALA A 25 -6.42 18.23 9.71
CA ALA A 25 -5.54 18.10 8.55
C ALA A 25 -5.60 19.36 7.66
N SER A 26 -6.78 19.92 7.41
CA SER A 26 -6.94 21.17 6.65
C SER A 26 -6.28 22.38 7.34
N GLN A 27 -6.36 22.46 8.66
CA GLN A 27 -5.65 23.47 9.41
C GLN A 27 -4.12 23.33 9.26
N GLN A 28 -3.60 22.12 9.35
CA GLN A 28 -2.18 21.85 9.13
C GLN A 28 -1.75 22.22 7.71
N ALA A 29 -2.55 21.86 6.70
CA ALA A 29 -2.26 22.14 5.30
C ALA A 29 -2.15 23.67 5.05
N ARG A 30 -3.05 24.46 5.62
CA ARG A 30 -2.97 25.93 5.55
C ARG A 30 -1.76 26.50 6.28
N GLN A 31 -1.51 26.07 7.52
CA GLN A 31 -0.39 26.56 8.34
C GLN A 31 0.98 26.28 7.72
N ARG A 32 1.13 25.20 6.97
CA ARG A 32 2.38 24.77 6.34
C ARG A 32 2.48 25.14 4.86
N ASN A 33 1.52 25.90 4.32
CA ASN A 33 1.47 26.35 2.93
C ASN A 33 1.60 25.19 1.92
N TYR A 34 0.88 24.08 2.13
CA TYR A 34 0.94 22.93 1.23
C TYR A 34 0.50 23.27 -0.20
N GLN A 35 -0.14 24.41 -0.42
CA GLN A 35 -0.47 24.90 -1.76
C GLN A 35 0.75 25.22 -2.63
N ASP A 36 1.92 25.43 -2.04
CA ASP A 36 3.10 25.92 -2.74
C ASP A 36 3.93 24.81 -3.38
N PHE A 37 3.63 23.55 -3.13
CA PHE A 37 4.38 22.43 -3.65
C PHE A 37 3.54 21.15 -3.82
N LEU A 38 4.02 20.26 -4.69
CA LEU A 38 3.36 19.01 -5.00
C LEU A 38 3.36 18.05 -3.80
N ILE A 39 2.21 17.46 -3.52
CA ILE A 39 2.06 16.36 -2.55
C ILE A 39 1.36 15.19 -3.26
N VAL A 40 2.00 14.03 -3.23
CA VAL A 40 1.50 12.78 -3.80
C VAL A 40 1.40 11.74 -2.73
N ASP A 41 0.21 11.26 -2.50
CA ASP A 41 -0.05 10.13 -1.63
C ASP A 41 0.12 8.83 -2.42
N VAL A 42 1.13 8.03 -2.05
CA VAL A 42 1.41 6.78 -2.77
C VAL A 42 0.70 5.57 -2.20
N ASP A 43 -0.07 5.77 -1.12
CA ASP A 43 -0.81 4.72 -0.44
C ASP A 43 -2.07 5.30 0.22
N ALA A 44 -3.14 5.25 -0.52
CA ALA A 44 -4.47 5.66 -0.10
C ALA A 44 -5.44 4.52 -0.37
N HIS A 45 -6.48 4.42 0.43
CA HIS A 45 -7.41 3.31 0.35
C HIS A 45 -8.85 3.73 0.12
N HIS A 46 -9.61 2.81 -0.42
CA HIS A 46 -11.07 2.85 -0.40
C HIS A 46 -11.63 1.51 0.08
N TYR A 47 -12.90 1.54 0.49
CA TYR A 47 -13.62 0.32 0.89
C TYR A 47 -14.46 -0.14 -0.30
N GLU A 48 -13.84 -0.82 -1.25
CA GLU A 48 -14.46 -1.29 -2.48
C GLU A 48 -15.63 -2.26 -2.23
N ASN A 49 -15.72 -2.84 -1.04
CA ASN A 49 -16.87 -3.67 -0.66
C ASN A 49 -18.19 -2.90 -0.64
N GLU A 50 -18.15 -1.59 -0.46
CA GLU A 50 -19.33 -0.74 -0.58
C GLU A 50 -19.83 -0.62 -2.04
N SER A 51 -18.94 -0.90 -3.00
CA SER A 51 -19.19 -0.85 -4.43
C SER A 51 -19.24 -2.26 -5.08
N TYR A 52 -19.26 -3.34 -4.30
CA TYR A 52 -19.22 -4.72 -4.82
C TYR A 52 -20.35 -5.05 -5.81
N LYS A 53 -21.54 -4.48 -5.64
CA LYS A 53 -22.63 -4.67 -6.59
C LYS A 53 -22.28 -4.19 -8.00
N GLU A 54 -21.46 -3.14 -8.11
CA GLU A 54 -20.95 -2.64 -9.38
C GLU A 54 -19.77 -3.50 -9.85
N VAL A 55 -18.78 -3.75 -8.99
CA VAL A 55 -17.57 -4.53 -9.32
C VAL A 55 -17.94 -5.89 -9.89
N PHE A 56 -18.90 -6.60 -9.28
CA PHE A 56 -19.29 -7.94 -9.71
C PHE A 56 -19.92 -7.98 -11.11
N GLN A 57 -20.49 -6.87 -11.60
CA GLN A 57 -21.01 -6.80 -12.98
C GLN A 57 -19.89 -6.91 -14.02
N TYR A 58 -18.64 -6.60 -13.63
CA TYR A 58 -17.47 -6.71 -14.49
C TYR A 58 -16.86 -8.11 -14.53
N ILE A 59 -17.35 -9.08 -13.73
CA ILE A 59 -16.93 -10.48 -13.80
C ILE A 59 -17.39 -11.07 -15.13
N GLU A 60 -16.45 -11.49 -15.98
CA GLU A 60 -16.75 -11.98 -17.32
C GLU A 60 -17.48 -13.32 -17.31
N SER A 61 -17.05 -14.27 -16.46
CA SER A 61 -17.71 -15.57 -16.32
C SER A 61 -19.07 -15.42 -15.65
N PRO A 62 -20.19 -15.77 -16.33
CA PRO A 62 -21.52 -15.71 -15.73
C PRO A 62 -21.70 -16.68 -14.56
N VAL A 63 -20.97 -17.79 -14.57
CA VAL A 63 -21.01 -18.81 -13.50
C VAL A 63 -20.34 -18.25 -12.25
N ILE A 64 -19.09 -17.74 -12.37
CA ILE A 64 -18.37 -17.15 -11.25
C ILE A 64 -19.13 -15.92 -10.73
N ARG A 65 -19.65 -15.08 -11.61
CA ARG A 65 -20.44 -13.91 -11.22
C ARG A 65 -21.67 -14.30 -10.41
N HIS A 66 -22.41 -15.32 -10.84
CA HIS A 66 -23.58 -15.82 -10.11
C HIS A 66 -23.19 -16.35 -8.73
N ASP A 67 -22.16 -17.17 -8.65
CA ASP A 67 -21.67 -17.77 -7.39
C ASP A 67 -21.21 -16.70 -6.39
N VAL A 68 -20.43 -15.73 -6.86
CA VAL A 68 -19.95 -14.61 -6.04
C VAL A 68 -21.11 -13.76 -5.54
N MET A 69 -22.09 -13.44 -6.41
CA MET A 69 -23.24 -12.61 -6.03
C MET A 69 -24.18 -13.35 -5.05
N ASP A 70 -24.42 -14.63 -5.26
CA ASP A 70 -25.22 -15.46 -4.35
C ASP A 70 -24.55 -15.59 -2.97
N SER A 71 -23.25 -15.83 -2.97
CA SER A 71 -22.49 -15.95 -1.72
C SER A 71 -22.45 -14.62 -0.95
N ALA A 72 -22.37 -13.47 -1.63
CA ALA A 72 -22.41 -12.15 -1.01
C ALA A 72 -23.74 -11.83 -0.32
N GLN A 73 -24.83 -12.46 -0.75
CA GLN A 73 -26.15 -12.29 -0.15
C GLN A 73 -26.42 -13.19 1.06
N ARG A 74 -25.58 -14.21 1.30
CA ARG A 74 -25.76 -15.15 2.39
C ARG A 74 -25.15 -14.63 3.69
N PRO A 75 -25.93 -14.51 4.77
CA PRO A 75 -25.39 -14.12 6.07
C PRO A 75 -24.24 -15.04 6.51
N GLY A 76 -23.14 -14.45 6.94
CA GLY A 76 -21.98 -15.18 7.47
C GLY A 76 -21.04 -15.78 6.41
N ARG A 77 -21.32 -15.60 5.11
CA ARG A 77 -20.39 -15.94 4.03
C ARG A 77 -19.82 -14.67 3.40
N SER A 78 -18.50 -14.52 3.45
CA SER A 78 -17.82 -13.59 2.57
C SER A 78 -17.48 -14.34 1.29
N ALA A 79 -18.16 -14.00 0.21
CA ALA A 79 -17.99 -14.66 -1.09
C ALA A 79 -16.61 -14.50 -1.68
N MET A 80 -15.86 -13.52 -1.22
CA MET A 80 -14.74 -13.03 -1.99
C MET A 80 -13.42 -13.26 -1.32
N ILE A 81 -13.42 -13.17 -0.02
CA ILE A 81 -12.19 -13.19 0.75
C ILE A 81 -12.51 -13.93 2.02
N ASN A 82 -11.84 -15.03 2.23
CA ASN A 82 -11.98 -15.76 3.48
C ASN A 82 -11.26 -14.99 4.60
N THR A 83 -11.72 -13.76 4.84
CA THR A 83 -11.25 -12.92 5.93
C THR A 83 -11.69 -13.44 7.28
N SER A 84 -12.68 -14.33 7.28
CA SER A 84 -13.33 -14.80 8.50
C SER A 84 -12.38 -15.48 9.46
N VAL A 85 -11.49 -16.32 8.97
CA VAL A 85 -10.57 -17.06 9.84
C VAL A 85 -9.47 -16.17 10.39
N GLY A 86 -8.89 -15.31 9.56
CA GLY A 86 -7.81 -14.41 9.98
C GLY A 86 -8.27 -13.25 10.88
N ASN A 87 -9.49 -12.78 10.69
CA ASN A 87 -10.02 -11.58 11.36
C ASN A 87 -10.94 -11.87 12.55
N GLN A 88 -11.30 -13.12 12.77
CA GLN A 88 -12.17 -13.47 13.89
C GLN A 88 -11.44 -13.55 15.20
N ASN A 89 -12.22 -13.34 16.27
CA ASN A 89 -11.77 -13.48 17.66
C ASN A 89 -11.57 -14.96 18.05
N LEU A 90 -10.78 -15.69 17.29
CA LEU A 90 -10.40 -17.05 17.62
C LEU A 90 -9.29 -17.03 18.69
N GLY A 91 -9.47 -17.76 19.76
CA GLY A 91 -8.47 -17.86 20.84
C GLY A 91 -8.16 -16.52 21.52
N GLY A 92 -9.14 -15.63 21.66
CA GLY A 92 -8.97 -14.33 22.32
C GLY A 92 -8.43 -13.22 21.39
N ARG A 93 -8.41 -13.43 20.10
CA ARG A 93 -8.08 -12.39 19.12
C ARG A 93 -9.14 -11.30 19.11
N ILE A 94 -8.70 -10.05 19.06
CA ILE A 94 -9.57 -8.88 19.00
C ILE A 94 -9.34 -8.19 17.67
N THR A 95 -10.40 -8.02 16.89
CA THR A 95 -10.38 -7.29 15.62
C THR A 95 -10.42 -5.80 15.85
N ARG A 96 -9.95 -5.02 14.86
CA ARG A 96 -10.02 -3.57 14.89
C ARG A 96 -11.41 -3.05 14.56
N SER A 97 -11.74 -1.86 15.07
CA SER A 97 -12.86 -1.05 14.59
C SER A 97 -12.38 -0.14 13.45
N ASN A 98 -13.31 0.20 12.56
CA ASN A 98 -13.05 1.04 11.41
C ASN A 98 -13.84 2.35 11.55
N LEU A 99 -13.14 3.48 11.54
CA LEU A 99 -13.74 4.81 11.71
C LEU A 99 -14.53 5.27 10.49
N ARG A 100 -14.19 4.81 9.28
CA ARG A 100 -14.80 5.25 8.04
C ARG A 100 -16.32 5.01 7.94
N ARG A 101 -16.87 4.08 8.70
CA ARG A 101 -18.32 3.82 8.71
C ARG A 101 -19.16 5.01 9.17
N LEU A 102 -18.52 6.00 9.79
CA LEU A 102 -19.16 7.22 10.30
C LEU A 102 -19.13 8.38 9.30
N GLN A 103 -18.29 8.30 8.25
CA GLN A 103 -18.17 9.37 7.26
C GLN A 103 -19.42 9.41 6.35
N LYS A 104 -19.98 10.61 6.20
CA LYS A 104 -21.09 10.83 5.26
C LYS A 104 -20.55 10.94 3.85
N VAL A 105 -21.19 10.24 2.92
CA VAL A 105 -20.86 10.35 1.50
C VAL A 105 -21.29 11.72 0.99
N PRO A 106 -20.39 12.52 0.39
CA PRO A 106 -20.77 13.80 -0.23
C PRO A 106 -21.83 13.59 -1.32
N GLN A 107 -22.85 14.44 -1.33
CA GLN A 107 -23.98 14.37 -2.29
C GLN A 107 -23.74 15.35 -3.44
N ASP A 108 -22.65 15.20 -4.18
CA ASP A 108 -22.21 16.10 -5.25
C ASP A 108 -22.39 15.50 -6.66
N GLY A 109 -23.05 14.35 -6.76
CA GLY A 109 -23.33 13.67 -8.03
C GLY A 109 -22.18 12.80 -8.56
N ARG A 110 -21.00 12.82 -7.92
CA ARG A 110 -19.88 11.94 -8.25
C ARG A 110 -20.10 10.53 -7.70
N HIS A 111 -19.35 9.58 -8.26
CA HIS A 111 -19.28 8.25 -7.67
C HIS A 111 -18.81 8.35 -6.21
N ARG A 112 -19.39 7.55 -5.32
CA ARG A 112 -19.11 7.55 -3.88
C ARG A 112 -17.61 7.53 -3.56
N ASP A 113 -16.87 6.58 -4.18
CA ASP A 113 -15.44 6.42 -3.91
C ASP A 113 -14.61 7.62 -4.41
N VAL A 114 -15.04 8.27 -5.51
CA VAL A 114 -14.42 9.52 -6.00
C VAL A 114 -14.71 10.67 -5.03
N ALA A 115 -15.97 10.88 -4.66
CA ALA A 115 -16.37 12.00 -3.81
C ALA A 115 -15.67 11.96 -2.46
N MET A 116 -15.66 10.79 -1.82
CA MET A 116 -15.01 10.61 -0.52
C MET A 116 -13.48 10.76 -0.58
N THR A 117 -12.86 10.22 -1.63
CA THR A 117 -11.40 10.32 -1.79
C THR A 117 -10.97 11.76 -2.04
N VAL A 118 -11.68 12.50 -2.90
CA VAL A 118 -11.37 13.90 -3.18
C VAL A 118 -11.56 14.79 -1.94
N GLU A 119 -12.60 14.53 -1.13
CA GLU A 119 -12.83 15.29 0.11
C GLU A 119 -11.62 15.23 1.05
N TRP A 120 -11.07 14.03 1.27
CA TRP A 120 -9.91 13.93 2.15
C TRP A 120 -8.62 14.40 1.46
N MET A 121 -8.44 14.20 0.14
CA MET A 121 -7.30 14.75 -0.59
C MET A 121 -7.22 16.27 -0.43
N ASP A 122 -8.35 16.95 -0.59
CA ASP A 122 -8.41 18.41 -0.41
C ASP A 122 -8.12 18.78 1.03
N SER A 123 -8.63 18.04 2.01
CA SER A 123 -8.36 18.26 3.43
C SER A 123 -6.89 18.08 3.83
N LEU A 124 -6.22 17.07 3.28
CA LEU A 124 -4.80 16.82 3.53
C LEU A 124 -3.87 17.69 2.67
N GLY A 125 -4.40 18.34 1.65
CA GLY A 125 -3.60 19.11 0.70
C GLY A 125 -2.85 18.23 -0.29
N VAL A 126 -3.47 17.14 -0.76
CA VAL A 126 -2.90 16.15 -1.69
C VAL A 126 -3.27 16.47 -3.14
N ASP A 127 -2.30 16.42 -4.04
CA ASP A 127 -2.51 16.62 -5.48
C ASP A 127 -2.93 15.34 -6.18
N TYR A 128 -2.23 14.23 -5.93
CA TYR A 128 -2.52 12.92 -6.49
C TYR A 128 -2.58 11.87 -5.38
N ALA A 129 -3.52 10.94 -5.47
CA ALA A 129 -3.64 9.80 -4.57
C ALA A 129 -3.60 8.47 -5.34
N CYS A 130 -2.68 7.59 -4.96
CA CYS A 130 -2.61 6.22 -5.44
C CYS A 130 -3.56 5.36 -4.64
N LEU A 131 -4.66 4.98 -5.26
CA LEU A 131 -5.79 4.32 -4.60
C LEU A 131 -5.65 2.80 -4.64
N PHE A 132 -5.74 2.16 -3.47
CA PHE A 132 -5.73 0.72 -3.29
C PHE A 132 -7.06 0.21 -2.70
N PRO A 133 -7.42 -1.06 -2.94
CA PRO A 133 -8.53 -1.69 -2.24
C PRO A 133 -8.18 -1.93 -0.77
N THR A 134 -9.17 -2.15 0.09
CA THR A 134 -8.97 -2.56 1.49
C THR A 134 -9.30 -4.04 1.69
N PRO A 135 -10.55 -4.52 1.54
CA PRO A 135 -10.84 -5.93 1.66
C PRO A 135 -10.12 -6.83 0.65
N MET A 136 -9.95 -6.38 -0.59
CA MET A 136 -9.28 -7.16 -1.63
C MET A 136 -7.76 -7.28 -1.46
N LEU A 137 -7.14 -6.62 -0.48
CA LEU A 137 -5.75 -6.90 -0.09
C LEU A 137 -5.52 -8.37 0.29
N PHE A 138 -6.58 -9.07 0.72
CA PHE A 138 -6.52 -10.49 1.05
C PHE A 138 -6.86 -11.43 -0.12
N LEU A 139 -7.15 -10.89 -1.30
CA LEU A 139 -7.57 -11.69 -2.46
C LEU A 139 -6.51 -12.72 -2.89
N GLY A 140 -5.22 -12.41 -2.72
CA GLY A 140 -4.11 -13.34 -2.98
C GLY A 140 -4.07 -14.58 -2.07
N LEU A 141 -4.89 -14.62 -1.02
CA LEU A 141 -5.10 -15.77 -0.14
C LEU A 141 -6.38 -16.55 -0.49
N HIS A 142 -7.07 -16.21 -1.57
CA HIS A 142 -8.27 -16.95 -1.99
C HIS A 142 -7.87 -18.37 -2.43
N PRO A 143 -8.54 -19.42 -1.92
CA PRO A 143 -8.16 -20.81 -2.20
C PRO A 143 -8.44 -21.24 -3.65
N GLN A 144 -9.32 -20.53 -4.36
CA GLN A 144 -9.68 -20.80 -5.76
C GLN A 144 -9.04 -19.72 -6.65
N VAL A 145 -8.04 -20.11 -7.42
CA VAL A 145 -7.28 -19.20 -8.29
C VAL A 145 -8.17 -18.54 -9.34
N GLU A 146 -9.15 -19.26 -9.88
CA GLU A 146 -10.08 -18.72 -10.88
C GLU A 146 -10.93 -17.57 -10.32
N ILE A 147 -11.28 -17.62 -9.04
CA ILE A 147 -12.02 -16.54 -8.38
C ILE A 147 -11.08 -15.35 -8.12
N GLU A 148 -9.84 -15.57 -7.67
CA GLU A 148 -8.86 -14.50 -7.56
C GLU A 148 -8.70 -13.77 -8.90
N VAL A 149 -8.48 -14.49 -9.98
CA VAL A 149 -8.31 -13.91 -11.32
C VAL A 149 -9.55 -13.13 -11.75
N ALA A 150 -10.74 -13.72 -11.61
CA ALA A 150 -11.99 -13.10 -12.05
C ALA A 150 -12.28 -11.81 -11.28
N LEU A 151 -12.10 -11.81 -9.96
CA LEU A 151 -12.33 -10.64 -9.10
C LEU A 151 -11.27 -9.56 -9.31
N CYS A 152 -10.00 -9.94 -9.44
CA CYS A 152 -8.92 -9.02 -9.74
C CYS A 152 -9.20 -8.25 -11.04
N ARG A 153 -9.51 -8.96 -12.14
CA ARG A 153 -9.79 -8.33 -13.43
C ARG A 153 -11.06 -7.48 -13.41
N ALA A 154 -12.10 -7.94 -12.73
CA ALA A 154 -13.34 -7.19 -12.55
C ALA A 154 -13.09 -5.89 -11.78
N TYR A 155 -12.38 -5.94 -10.67
CA TYR A 155 -12.01 -4.77 -9.88
C TYR A 155 -11.14 -3.79 -10.69
N ASN A 156 -10.09 -4.26 -11.34
CA ASN A 156 -9.20 -3.42 -12.13
C ASN A 156 -9.97 -2.70 -13.26
N ARG A 157 -10.87 -3.40 -13.95
CA ARG A 157 -11.67 -2.82 -15.00
C ARG A 157 -12.65 -1.77 -14.46
N TRP A 158 -13.37 -2.11 -13.38
CA TRP A 158 -14.27 -1.18 -12.71
C TRP A 158 -13.52 0.06 -12.23
N LEU A 159 -12.38 -0.10 -11.58
CA LEU A 159 -11.56 1.00 -11.08
C LEU A 159 -11.11 1.92 -12.23
N CYS A 160 -10.61 1.36 -13.33
CA CYS A 160 -10.21 2.14 -14.50
C CYS A 160 -11.38 2.93 -15.10
N GLU A 161 -12.54 2.29 -15.28
CA GLU A 161 -13.68 2.89 -15.99
C GLU A 161 -14.51 3.85 -15.11
N ARG A 162 -14.69 3.52 -13.82
CA ARG A 162 -15.60 4.26 -12.94
C ARG A 162 -14.91 5.29 -12.05
N ILE A 163 -13.63 5.13 -11.78
CA ILE A 163 -12.87 5.94 -10.84
C ILE A 163 -11.76 6.72 -11.54
N LEU A 164 -10.76 6.04 -12.10
CA LEU A 164 -9.57 6.69 -12.67
C LEU A 164 -9.87 7.48 -13.96
N ALA A 165 -10.84 7.06 -14.76
CA ALA A 165 -11.25 7.79 -15.96
C ALA A 165 -11.94 9.12 -15.64
N VAL A 166 -12.59 9.21 -14.48
CA VAL A 166 -13.46 10.33 -14.08
C VAL A 166 -12.68 11.41 -13.34
N GLU A 167 -11.76 11.03 -12.45
CA GLU A 167 -10.99 11.96 -11.62
C GLU A 167 -9.49 11.82 -11.91
N PRO A 168 -8.87 12.79 -12.61
CA PRO A 168 -7.47 12.69 -13.03
C PRO A 168 -6.45 12.78 -11.88
N ARG A 169 -6.86 13.21 -10.69
CA ARG A 169 -6.04 13.23 -9.48
C ARG A 169 -5.91 11.84 -8.86
N LEU A 170 -6.79 10.89 -9.23
CA LEU A 170 -6.75 9.52 -8.76
C LEU A 170 -5.91 8.67 -9.71
N ILE A 171 -4.94 8.00 -9.15
CA ILE A 171 -4.07 7.05 -9.83
C ILE A 171 -4.12 5.72 -9.06
N SER A 172 -3.62 4.65 -9.65
CA SER A 172 -3.55 3.36 -8.95
C SER A 172 -2.43 2.49 -9.50
N MET A 173 -1.83 1.70 -8.61
CA MET A 173 -1.10 0.50 -8.95
C MET A 173 -2.07 -0.66 -8.90
N LEU A 174 -2.46 -1.17 -10.07
CA LEU A 174 -3.52 -2.18 -10.19
C LEU A 174 -3.11 -3.53 -9.59
N TYR A 175 -4.09 -4.23 -9.06
CA TYR A 175 -3.91 -5.55 -8.48
C TYR A 175 -3.46 -6.59 -9.51
N LEU A 176 -2.43 -7.41 -9.21
CA LEU A 176 -2.04 -8.57 -9.99
C LEU A 176 -2.56 -9.87 -9.35
N PRO A 177 -3.22 -10.76 -10.12
CA PRO A 177 -3.64 -12.08 -9.62
C PRO A 177 -2.41 -13.00 -9.55
N PHE A 178 -1.67 -12.90 -8.47
CA PHE A 178 -0.31 -13.45 -8.38
C PHE A 178 -0.26 -14.96 -8.18
N ASN A 179 -1.40 -15.64 -7.92
CA ASN A 179 -1.41 -17.10 -7.89
C ASN A 179 -1.48 -17.74 -9.30
N ASP A 180 -1.82 -16.95 -10.32
CA ASP A 180 -1.76 -17.34 -11.73
C ASP A 180 -0.78 -16.46 -12.50
N PRO A 181 0.42 -16.96 -12.83
CA PRO A 181 1.45 -16.20 -13.54
C PRO A 181 1.03 -15.72 -14.94
N GLU A 182 0.21 -16.52 -15.65
CA GLU A 182 -0.28 -16.13 -16.98
C GLU A 182 -1.32 -15.01 -16.88
N ALA A 183 -2.26 -15.14 -15.96
CA ALA A 183 -3.25 -14.10 -15.69
C ALA A 183 -2.58 -12.81 -15.20
N ALA A 184 -1.52 -12.90 -14.38
CA ALA A 184 -0.73 -11.73 -13.97
C ALA A 184 -0.08 -11.03 -15.18
N TYR A 185 0.56 -11.79 -16.07
CA TYR A 185 1.14 -11.25 -17.31
C TYR A 185 0.09 -10.60 -18.20
N GLN A 186 -1.03 -11.28 -18.42
CA GLN A 186 -2.11 -10.76 -19.25
C GLN A 186 -2.77 -9.52 -18.64
N THR A 187 -2.85 -9.44 -17.32
CA THR A 187 -3.35 -8.24 -16.61
C THR A 187 -2.48 -7.03 -16.89
N VAL A 188 -1.17 -7.17 -16.88
CA VAL A 188 -0.25 -6.07 -17.23
C VAL A 188 -0.48 -5.60 -18.68
N LYS A 189 -0.62 -6.55 -19.61
CA LYS A 189 -0.89 -6.21 -21.04
C LYS A 189 -2.19 -5.45 -21.25
N ASP A 190 -3.26 -5.89 -20.58
CA ASP A 190 -4.61 -5.36 -20.81
C ASP A 190 -4.82 -4.00 -20.15
N PHE A 191 -4.12 -3.73 -19.06
CA PHE A 191 -4.39 -2.55 -18.23
C PHE A 191 -3.22 -1.56 -18.13
N GLY A 192 -2.00 -1.91 -18.51
CA GLY A 192 -0.82 -1.09 -18.26
C GLY A 192 -0.86 0.31 -18.89
N ASP A 193 -1.55 0.46 -20.02
CA ASP A 193 -1.70 1.74 -20.72
C ASP A 193 -3.00 2.50 -20.42
N LYS A 194 -3.81 2.00 -19.48
CA LYS A 194 -5.05 2.68 -19.10
C LYS A 194 -4.75 3.97 -18.32
N LYS A 195 -5.59 4.99 -18.55
CA LYS A 195 -5.47 6.28 -17.86
C LYS A 195 -5.50 6.08 -16.34
N GLY A 196 -4.59 6.73 -15.63
CA GLY A 196 -4.47 6.67 -14.19
C GLY A 196 -3.75 5.42 -13.65
N VAL A 197 -3.39 4.45 -14.52
CA VAL A 197 -2.61 3.27 -14.12
C VAL A 197 -1.12 3.62 -14.11
N VAL A 198 -0.54 3.67 -12.92
CA VAL A 198 0.87 4.07 -12.73
C VAL A 198 1.78 2.89 -12.42
N GLY A 199 1.26 1.71 -12.19
CA GLY A 199 2.02 0.50 -11.87
C GLY A 199 1.10 -0.65 -11.52
N PHE A 200 1.68 -1.68 -10.90
CA PHE A 200 0.95 -2.85 -10.45
C PHE A 200 1.36 -3.24 -9.03
N MET A 201 0.42 -3.76 -8.26
CA MET A 201 0.68 -4.22 -6.90
C MET A 201 0.44 -5.71 -6.72
N VAL A 202 1.22 -6.29 -5.84
CA VAL A 202 1.03 -7.62 -5.29
C VAL A 202 0.89 -7.49 -3.78
N THR A 203 -0.11 -8.12 -3.19
CA THR A 203 -0.20 -8.17 -1.73
C THR A 203 0.86 -9.09 -1.14
N SER A 204 1.42 -8.69 -0.02
CA SER A 204 2.50 -9.42 0.63
C SER A 204 2.09 -10.78 1.18
N PRO A 205 0.92 -10.97 1.87
CA PRO A 205 0.40 -12.29 2.18
C PRO A 205 -0.05 -13.01 0.92
N ARG A 206 0.62 -14.10 0.57
CA ARG A 206 0.32 -14.90 -0.63
C ARG A 206 0.99 -16.27 -0.61
N TYR A 207 0.57 -17.15 -1.52
CA TYR A 207 1.08 -18.53 -1.60
C TYR A 207 2.33 -18.69 -2.48
N LYS A 208 2.54 -17.82 -3.47
CA LYS A 208 3.63 -17.96 -4.44
C LYS A 208 4.83 -17.06 -4.11
N PRO A 209 6.07 -17.55 -4.21
CA PRO A 209 7.26 -16.74 -3.98
C PRO A 209 7.53 -15.78 -5.14
N VAL A 210 8.07 -14.60 -4.81
CA VAL A 210 8.37 -13.54 -5.81
C VAL A 210 9.45 -13.93 -6.82
N HIS A 211 10.32 -14.86 -6.45
CA HIS A 211 11.43 -15.31 -7.29
C HIS A 211 11.10 -16.51 -8.17
N ASP A 212 9.85 -16.97 -8.18
CA ASP A 212 9.45 -18.06 -9.07
C ASP A 212 9.62 -17.65 -10.54
N ASN A 213 10.26 -18.53 -11.31
CA ASN A 213 10.57 -18.27 -12.72
C ASN A 213 9.32 -18.01 -13.59
N ALA A 214 8.15 -18.46 -13.16
CA ALA A 214 6.89 -18.23 -13.85
C ALA A 214 6.54 -16.74 -14.00
N TYR A 215 7.06 -15.87 -13.11
CA TYR A 215 6.79 -14.41 -13.13
C TYR A 215 7.80 -13.59 -13.94
N MET A 216 8.87 -14.20 -14.42
CA MET A 216 9.97 -13.45 -15.05
C MET A 216 9.51 -12.68 -16.30
N LYS A 217 8.57 -13.22 -17.09
CA LYS A 217 8.00 -12.51 -18.23
C LYS A 217 7.13 -11.31 -17.82
N THR A 218 6.46 -11.40 -16.67
CA THR A 218 5.67 -10.29 -16.12
C THR A 218 6.60 -9.16 -15.67
N TYR A 219 7.70 -9.49 -14.98
CA TYR A 219 8.69 -8.49 -14.55
C TYR A 219 9.39 -7.83 -15.76
N ALA A 220 9.73 -8.60 -16.79
CA ALA A 220 10.30 -8.07 -18.02
C ALA A 220 9.34 -7.11 -18.72
N LEU A 221 8.07 -7.43 -18.80
CA LEU A 221 7.05 -6.56 -19.40
C LEU A 221 6.87 -5.27 -18.58
N LEU A 222 6.83 -5.35 -17.25
CA LEU A 222 6.76 -4.19 -16.37
C LEU A 222 7.97 -3.27 -16.55
N GLU A 223 9.18 -3.84 -16.66
CA GLU A 223 10.41 -3.10 -16.93
C GLU A 223 10.36 -2.41 -18.31
N GLU A 224 9.94 -3.12 -19.34
CA GLU A 224 9.78 -2.60 -20.71
C GLU A 224 8.80 -1.43 -20.76
N MET A 225 7.65 -1.55 -20.10
CA MET A 225 6.65 -0.50 -20.01
C MET A 225 7.04 0.64 -19.06
N GLY A 226 8.13 0.51 -18.30
CA GLY A 226 8.52 1.47 -17.25
C GLY A 226 7.54 1.54 -16.08
N LYS A 227 6.69 0.51 -15.90
CA LYS A 227 5.70 0.45 -14.83
C LYS A 227 6.30 -0.19 -13.59
N PRO A 228 6.30 0.50 -12.43
CA PRO A 228 6.76 -0.08 -11.18
C PRO A 228 5.87 -1.23 -10.71
N ILE A 229 6.47 -2.12 -9.92
CA ILE A 229 5.76 -3.11 -9.10
C ILE A 229 5.84 -2.71 -7.65
N SER A 230 4.74 -2.85 -6.91
CA SER A 230 4.72 -2.69 -5.45
C SER A 230 4.37 -3.97 -4.73
N PHE A 231 4.93 -4.09 -3.53
CA PHE A 231 4.58 -5.11 -2.55
C PHE A 231 3.85 -4.41 -1.41
N HIS A 232 2.52 -4.55 -1.43
CA HIS A 232 1.65 -3.91 -0.46
C HIS A 232 1.52 -4.80 0.77
N ALA A 233 1.88 -4.28 1.92
CA ALA A 233 1.79 -5.01 3.16
C ALA A 233 0.33 -5.32 3.53
N ALA A 234 0.16 -6.37 4.28
CA ALA A 234 -1.05 -6.75 4.98
C ALA A 234 -0.66 -7.77 6.05
N TYR A 235 -1.60 -8.15 6.90
CA TYR A 235 -1.38 -9.18 7.90
C TYR A 235 -2.15 -10.46 7.56
N SER A 236 -1.71 -11.58 8.11
CA SER A 236 -2.49 -12.84 8.07
C SER A 236 -2.23 -13.65 9.32
N TRP A 237 -3.30 -14.00 10.03
CA TRP A 237 -3.20 -14.98 11.12
C TRP A 237 -3.05 -16.42 10.62
N GLU A 238 -3.19 -16.65 9.33
CA GLU A 238 -2.99 -17.97 8.72
C GLU A 238 -1.49 -18.28 8.50
N ASP A 239 -0.63 -17.24 8.54
CA ASP A 239 0.81 -17.46 8.53
C ASP A 239 1.27 -18.18 9.79
N ARG A 240 2.11 -19.22 9.62
CA ARG A 240 2.53 -20.10 10.71
C ARG A 240 3.22 -19.37 11.85
N ALA A 241 4.02 -18.34 11.56
CA ALA A 241 4.69 -17.56 12.59
C ALA A 241 3.69 -16.62 13.31
N LEU A 242 2.77 -16.03 12.57
CA LEU A 242 1.80 -15.07 13.10
C LEU A 242 0.63 -15.72 13.83
N GLN A 243 0.38 -17.02 13.62
CA GLN A 243 -0.61 -17.79 14.39
C GLN A 243 -0.36 -17.77 15.91
N MET A 244 0.90 -17.56 16.33
CA MET A 244 1.24 -17.44 17.75
C MET A 244 0.81 -16.13 18.40
N THR A 245 0.36 -15.15 17.62
CA THR A 245 -0.14 -13.87 18.13
C THR A 245 -1.62 -13.96 18.48
N ASN A 246 -2.07 -13.22 19.50
CA ASN A 246 -3.47 -13.25 19.94
C ASN A 246 -4.16 -11.87 20.00
N ARG A 247 -3.48 -10.81 19.59
CA ARG A 247 -4.01 -9.45 19.56
C ARG A 247 -3.88 -8.88 18.14
N PHE A 248 -4.86 -8.07 17.74
CA PHE A 248 -4.80 -7.37 16.47
C PHE A 248 -3.50 -6.55 16.34
N ILE A 249 -3.14 -5.78 17.36
CA ILE A 249 -1.92 -4.97 17.35
C ILE A 249 -0.65 -5.82 17.16
N SER A 250 -0.62 -7.05 17.69
CA SER A 250 0.54 -7.94 17.54
C SER A 250 0.69 -8.45 16.10
N VAL A 251 -0.40 -8.94 15.49
CA VAL A 251 -0.36 -9.45 14.12
C VAL A 251 -0.20 -8.32 13.11
N HIS A 252 -0.77 -7.15 13.38
CA HIS A 252 -0.61 -5.96 12.55
C HIS A 252 0.84 -5.48 12.55
N SER A 253 1.40 -5.19 13.74
CA SER A 253 2.78 -4.69 13.86
C SER A 253 3.83 -5.63 13.29
N LEU A 254 3.66 -6.95 13.44
CA LEU A 254 4.61 -7.93 12.93
C LEU A 254 4.35 -8.28 11.46
N GLY A 255 3.10 -8.50 11.07
CA GLY A 255 2.73 -9.02 9.77
C GLY A 255 3.11 -8.09 8.62
N PHE A 256 2.89 -6.80 8.79
CA PHE A 256 3.17 -5.81 7.76
C PHE A 256 4.66 -5.77 7.37
N MET A 257 5.56 -5.74 8.31
CA MET A 257 7.00 -5.81 8.01
C MET A 257 7.46 -7.24 7.69
N TRP A 258 6.90 -8.27 8.33
CA TRP A 258 7.32 -9.66 8.19
C TRP A 258 7.27 -10.17 6.75
N PHE A 259 6.13 -9.98 6.09
CA PHE A 259 5.97 -10.41 4.71
C PHE A 259 6.86 -9.62 3.76
N ASN A 260 6.97 -8.30 3.92
CA ASN A 260 7.85 -7.50 3.08
C ASN A 260 9.34 -7.82 3.29
N MET A 261 9.76 -8.14 4.52
CA MET A 261 11.12 -8.64 4.77
C MET A 261 11.41 -9.95 4.01
N ILE A 262 10.46 -10.90 4.02
CA ILE A 262 10.60 -12.18 3.29
C ILE A 262 10.72 -11.91 1.78
N HIS A 263 9.84 -11.07 1.23
CA HIS A 263 9.82 -10.83 -0.21
C HIS A 263 11.01 -10.01 -0.68
N MET A 264 11.43 -9.00 0.07
CA MET A 264 12.65 -8.23 -0.21
C MET A 264 13.90 -9.12 -0.16
N THR A 265 14.00 -9.98 0.85
CA THR A 265 15.08 -10.96 0.94
C THR A 265 15.12 -11.83 -0.31
N ASN A 266 13.98 -12.42 -0.67
CA ASN A 266 13.89 -13.27 -1.85
C ASN A 266 14.14 -12.50 -3.15
N TRP A 267 13.68 -11.27 -3.27
CA TRP A 267 13.91 -10.42 -4.43
C TRP A 267 15.41 -10.16 -4.65
N VAL A 268 16.10 -9.77 -3.58
CA VAL A 268 17.53 -9.43 -3.66
C VAL A 268 18.37 -10.68 -3.82
N ILE A 269 18.24 -11.65 -2.92
CA ILE A 269 19.14 -12.81 -2.85
C ILE A 269 19.06 -13.70 -4.10
N ASN A 270 17.90 -13.76 -4.77
CA ASN A 270 17.77 -14.48 -6.03
C ASN A 270 18.16 -13.66 -7.28
N GLY A 271 18.75 -12.48 -7.11
CA GLY A 271 19.33 -11.69 -8.18
C GLY A 271 18.33 -11.02 -9.11
N LEU A 272 17.08 -10.80 -8.66
CA LEU A 272 16.07 -10.11 -9.48
C LEU A 272 16.50 -8.67 -9.85
N PRO A 273 17.17 -7.89 -8.98
CA PRO A 273 17.67 -6.56 -9.36
C PRO A 273 18.74 -6.59 -10.46
N GLU A 274 19.53 -7.67 -10.54
CA GLU A 274 20.50 -7.84 -11.65
C GLU A 274 19.81 -8.26 -12.94
N ARG A 275 18.73 -9.02 -12.84
CA ARG A 275 17.95 -9.48 -13.99
C ARG A 275 17.05 -8.39 -14.57
N PHE A 276 16.50 -7.52 -13.71
CA PHE A 276 15.60 -6.43 -14.06
C PHE A 276 16.08 -5.10 -13.46
N PRO A 277 17.23 -4.56 -13.96
CA PRO A 277 17.89 -3.42 -13.33
C PRO A 277 17.13 -2.09 -13.46
N LYS A 278 16.16 -2.01 -14.37
CA LYS A 278 15.35 -0.80 -14.58
C LYS A 278 13.97 -0.91 -13.93
N LEU A 279 13.58 -2.09 -13.45
CA LEU A 279 12.28 -2.29 -12.81
C LEU A 279 12.27 -1.60 -11.44
N LYS A 280 11.41 -0.63 -11.30
CA LYS A 280 11.21 0.08 -10.03
C LYS A 280 10.37 -0.79 -9.08
N VAL A 281 10.84 -0.97 -7.86
CA VAL A 281 10.17 -1.79 -6.83
C VAL A 281 9.83 -0.91 -5.64
N LEU A 282 8.57 -0.96 -5.18
CA LEU A 282 8.05 -0.19 -4.06
C LEU A 282 7.62 -1.13 -2.93
N TRP A 283 7.99 -0.78 -1.70
CA TRP A 283 7.57 -1.45 -0.47
C TRP A 283 6.60 -0.56 0.26
N ILE A 284 5.34 -1.00 0.33
CA ILE A 284 4.22 -0.17 0.79
C ILE A 284 3.69 -0.68 2.12
N GLU A 285 3.36 0.25 3.02
CA GLU A 285 2.65 0.05 4.29
C GLU A 285 3.37 -0.90 5.27
N SER A 286 4.68 -0.81 5.40
CA SER A 286 5.45 -1.72 6.27
C SER A 286 6.36 -1.04 7.28
N GLY A 287 6.34 0.30 7.37
CA GLY A 287 7.30 1.06 8.15
C GLY A 287 8.68 1.09 7.50
N LEU A 288 9.67 1.63 8.17
CA LEU A 288 10.98 1.92 7.61
C LEU A 288 12.16 1.23 8.33
N THR A 289 12.09 1.10 9.65
CA THR A 289 13.23 0.68 10.48
C THR A 289 13.65 -0.77 10.22
N TRP A 290 12.73 -1.63 9.83
CA TRP A 290 13.02 -3.01 9.45
C TRP A 290 13.98 -3.11 8.25
N ALA A 291 13.88 -2.17 7.29
CA ALA A 291 14.74 -2.16 6.10
C ALA A 291 16.21 -2.00 6.49
N TYR A 292 16.52 -1.09 7.42
CA TYR A 292 17.87 -0.93 7.95
C TYR A 292 18.39 -2.21 8.62
N ALA A 293 17.61 -2.81 9.50
CA ALA A 293 17.99 -4.05 10.17
C ALA A 293 18.24 -5.19 9.17
N LEU A 294 17.39 -5.32 8.15
CA LEU A 294 17.54 -6.32 7.10
C LEU A 294 18.79 -6.08 6.24
N MET A 295 19.09 -4.83 5.87
CA MET A 295 20.31 -4.46 5.16
C MET A 295 21.56 -4.97 5.88
N GLN A 296 21.67 -4.74 7.20
CA GLN A 296 22.81 -5.17 7.99
C GLN A 296 22.93 -6.70 8.06
N ARG A 297 21.79 -7.38 8.24
CA ARG A 297 21.77 -8.85 8.31
C ARG A 297 22.15 -9.50 6.99
N LEU A 298 21.59 -9.02 5.89
CA LEU A 298 21.87 -9.59 4.57
C LEU A 298 23.32 -9.33 4.13
N ASP A 299 23.84 -8.13 4.34
CA ASP A 299 25.24 -7.80 4.02
C ASP A 299 26.21 -8.71 4.78
N HIS A 300 25.97 -8.86 6.10
CA HIS A 300 26.83 -9.73 6.91
C HIS A 300 26.80 -11.18 6.41
N SER A 301 25.63 -11.74 6.18
CA SER A 301 25.47 -13.12 5.71
C SER A 301 26.06 -13.31 4.31
N TYR A 302 25.83 -12.35 3.41
CA TYR A 302 26.38 -12.36 2.05
C TYR A 302 27.89 -12.35 2.04
N MET A 303 28.53 -11.52 2.85
CA MET A 303 30.01 -11.47 2.94
C MET A 303 30.61 -12.76 3.47
N MET A 304 29.86 -13.52 4.27
CA MET A 304 30.34 -14.84 4.76
C MET A 304 30.06 -15.97 3.75
N ARG A 305 29.11 -15.83 2.86
CA ARG A 305 28.64 -16.90 1.96
C ARG A 305 28.22 -16.37 0.58
N THR A 306 29.07 -15.60 -0.06
CA THR A 306 28.80 -15.04 -1.41
C THR A 306 28.47 -16.10 -2.45
N SER A 307 28.98 -17.31 -2.30
CA SER A 307 28.70 -18.44 -3.21
C SER A 307 27.24 -18.88 -3.22
N ASP A 308 26.47 -18.56 -2.18
CA ASP A 308 25.04 -18.89 -2.12
C ASP A 308 24.21 -17.94 -2.99
N CYS A 309 24.78 -16.79 -3.40
CA CYS A 309 24.11 -15.75 -4.17
C CYS A 309 24.93 -15.39 -5.43
N PRO A 310 25.15 -16.35 -6.35
CA PRO A 310 26.07 -16.17 -7.49
C PRO A 310 25.62 -15.09 -8.49
N SER A 311 24.36 -14.72 -8.48
CA SER A 311 23.83 -13.67 -9.35
C SER A 311 24.10 -12.25 -8.87
N LEU A 312 24.46 -12.05 -7.59
CA LEU A 312 24.71 -10.73 -7.06
C LEU A 312 26.14 -10.25 -7.38
N LYS A 313 26.25 -9.00 -7.79
CA LYS A 313 27.53 -8.32 -8.07
C LYS A 313 27.92 -7.32 -6.99
N ARG A 314 26.96 -6.95 -6.15
CA ARG A 314 27.10 -5.95 -5.08
C ARG A 314 26.52 -6.49 -3.78
N LYS A 315 26.73 -5.79 -2.68
CA LYS A 315 26.09 -6.13 -1.41
C LYS A 315 24.56 -5.99 -1.48
N PRO A 316 23.81 -6.83 -0.78
CA PRO A 316 22.35 -6.74 -0.72
C PRO A 316 21.83 -5.33 -0.41
N SER A 317 22.45 -4.61 0.54
CA SER A 317 22.05 -3.26 0.91
C SER A 317 22.16 -2.24 -0.24
N GLU A 318 23.06 -2.45 -1.18
CA GLU A 318 23.21 -1.55 -2.32
C GLU A 318 22.00 -1.63 -3.26
N TYR A 319 21.48 -2.83 -3.49
CA TYR A 319 20.21 -3.00 -4.25
C TYR A 319 19.00 -2.47 -3.49
N MET A 320 18.94 -2.72 -2.18
CA MET A 320 17.85 -2.25 -1.34
C MET A 320 17.77 -0.72 -1.32
N ARG A 321 18.89 -0.02 -1.42
CA ARG A 321 18.96 1.46 -1.52
C ARG A 321 18.53 2.02 -2.87
N GLU A 322 18.28 1.18 -3.87
CA GLU A 322 17.75 1.57 -5.17
C GLU A 322 16.23 1.36 -5.27
N MET A 323 15.63 0.69 -4.27
CA MET A 323 14.19 0.48 -4.16
C MET A 323 13.50 1.68 -3.49
N PHE A 324 12.17 1.70 -3.58
CA PHE A 324 11.35 2.77 -3.02
C PHE A 324 10.57 2.26 -1.82
N TYR A 325 10.30 3.16 -0.88
CA TYR A 325 9.61 2.86 0.37
C TYR A 325 8.49 3.87 0.58
N SER A 326 7.31 3.44 1.03
CA SER A 326 6.30 4.35 1.53
C SER A 326 6.55 4.69 2.99
N SER A 327 6.11 5.86 3.43
CA SER A 327 6.41 6.35 4.77
C SER A 327 5.51 5.78 5.86
N GLN A 328 4.28 5.43 5.55
CA GLN A 328 3.31 4.96 6.54
C GLN A 328 3.43 3.42 6.72
N PRO A 329 3.25 2.89 7.95
CA PRO A 329 3.21 3.60 9.23
C PRO A 329 4.61 4.06 9.66
N MET A 330 4.80 5.36 9.81
CA MET A 330 6.12 5.86 10.18
C MET A 330 6.36 5.71 11.67
N GLU A 331 7.44 5.03 12.02
CA GLU A 331 7.85 4.88 13.41
C GLU A 331 8.24 6.23 14.03
N LYS A 332 7.87 6.43 15.28
CA LYS A 332 8.16 7.65 16.06
C LYS A 332 9.02 7.31 17.27
N PRO A 333 10.32 6.99 17.08
CA PRO A 333 11.21 6.67 18.20
C PRO A 333 11.44 7.91 19.07
N ASP A 334 11.65 7.67 20.37
CA ASP A 334 11.96 8.73 21.33
C ASP A 334 13.24 9.49 20.93
N ASP A 335 14.28 8.75 20.47
CA ASP A 335 15.50 9.32 19.91
C ASP A 335 15.38 9.45 18.38
N LYS A 336 15.25 10.69 17.92
CA LYS A 336 15.15 11.03 16.50
C LYS A 336 16.39 10.65 15.67
N LEU A 337 17.55 10.44 16.30
CA LEU A 337 18.74 9.96 15.60
C LEU A 337 18.53 8.58 14.95
N ILE A 338 17.69 7.75 15.54
CA ILE A 338 17.37 6.42 14.99
C ILE A 338 16.62 6.58 13.66
N LEU A 339 15.63 7.47 13.61
CA LEU A 339 14.88 7.75 12.39
C LEU A 339 15.76 8.43 11.33
N GLU A 340 16.58 9.42 11.73
CA GLU A 340 17.53 10.07 10.83
C GLU A 340 18.53 9.07 10.23
N ALA A 341 19.06 8.14 11.02
CA ALA A 341 19.94 7.07 10.54
C ALA A 341 19.21 6.17 9.52
N THR A 342 17.96 5.81 9.80
CA THR A 342 17.13 5.02 8.87
C THR A 342 16.94 5.76 7.54
N PHE A 343 16.59 7.05 7.58
CA PHE A 343 16.45 7.88 6.39
C PHE A 343 17.74 7.93 5.55
N LYS A 344 18.88 8.09 6.19
CA LYS A 344 20.21 8.06 5.52
C LYS A 344 20.46 6.69 4.87
N MET A 345 20.12 5.60 5.57
CA MET A 345 20.38 4.25 5.08
C MET A 345 19.55 3.88 3.85
N ILE A 346 18.27 4.28 3.80
CA ILE A 346 17.39 4.04 2.65
C ILE A 346 17.53 5.12 1.56
N LYS A 347 18.38 6.14 1.73
CA LYS A 347 18.47 7.31 0.85
C LYS A 347 17.12 8.03 0.70
N ALA A 348 16.49 8.34 1.82
CA ALA A 348 15.12 8.88 1.87
C ALA A 348 14.88 10.09 0.94
N ASP A 349 15.87 10.97 0.77
CA ASP A 349 15.75 12.13 -0.11
C ASP A 349 15.32 11.80 -1.54
N THR A 350 15.61 10.59 -2.01
CA THR A 350 15.32 10.13 -3.37
C THR A 350 14.48 8.86 -3.44
N GLN A 351 14.43 8.06 -2.38
CA GLN A 351 13.79 6.74 -2.38
C GLN A 351 12.56 6.65 -1.47
N LEU A 352 12.37 7.60 -0.55
CA LEU A 352 11.18 7.63 0.29
C LEU A 352 10.05 8.38 -0.41
N LEU A 353 8.84 7.84 -0.33
CA LEU A 353 7.60 8.37 -0.87
C LEU A 353 6.63 8.53 0.29
N TRP A 354 6.05 9.71 0.43
CA TRP A 354 5.04 9.93 1.46
C TRP A 354 3.76 9.17 1.14
N SER A 355 3.12 8.62 2.18
CA SER A 355 1.85 7.92 2.11
C SER A 355 0.99 8.24 3.33
N SER A 356 -0.33 8.29 3.13
CA SER A 356 -1.25 8.53 4.23
C SER A 356 -1.82 7.25 4.83
N ASP A 357 -2.06 6.25 4.04
CA ASP A 357 -2.87 5.08 4.39
C ASP A 357 -4.33 5.45 4.77
N TYR A 358 -4.78 6.66 4.43
CA TYR A 358 -6.16 7.07 4.71
C TYR A 358 -7.15 6.20 3.92
N PRO A 359 -8.23 5.73 4.51
CA PRO A 359 -8.79 6.06 5.82
C PRO A 359 -8.57 4.97 6.89
N HIS A 360 -7.44 4.31 6.90
CA HIS A 360 -7.15 3.35 7.95
C HIS A 360 -6.96 4.07 9.29
N TRP A 361 -7.09 3.32 10.39
CA TRP A 361 -7.15 3.87 11.75
C TRP A 361 -5.85 4.57 12.21
N ASP A 362 -4.73 4.21 11.59
CA ASP A 362 -3.37 4.67 11.89
C ASP A 362 -2.78 5.57 10.79
N PHE A 363 -3.63 6.20 9.98
CA PHE A 363 -3.21 7.08 8.89
C PHE A 363 -2.29 8.22 9.33
N ASP A 364 -1.40 8.63 8.43
CA ASP A 364 -0.45 9.72 8.63
C ASP A 364 -0.79 10.94 7.74
N THR A 365 -0.71 12.14 8.31
CA THR A 365 -0.80 13.40 7.54
C THR A 365 0.57 13.76 6.94
N PRO A 366 0.66 14.66 5.94
CA PRO A 366 1.96 15.12 5.40
C PRO A 366 2.89 15.74 6.46
N GLY A 367 2.33 16.17 7.59
CA GLY A 367 3.08 16.71 8.73
C GLY A 367 4.12 15.74 9.31
N VAL A 368 3.90 14.42 9.19
CA VAL A 368 4.88 13.42 9.69
C VAL A 368 6.24 13.54 9.00
N ILE A 369 6.27 14.01 7.76
CA ILE A 369 7.49 14.31 7.02
C ILE A 369 7.88 15.78 7.16
N TYR A 370 6.90 16.68 6.97
CA TYR A 370 7.16 18.12 6.93
C TYR A 370 7.76 18.66 8.23
N ASP A 371 7.36 18.13 9.38
CA ASP A 371 7.80 18.57 10.70
C ASP A 371 9.10 17.89 11.18
N LEU A 372 9.74 17.04 10.35
CA LEU A 372 11.01 16.42 10.73
C LEU A 372 12.15 17.45 10.72
N PRO A 373 12.80 17.69 11.88
CA PRO A 373 13.76 18.78 12.02
C PRO A 373 15.10 18.53 11.31
N PHE A 374 15.41 17.28 10.98
CA PHE A 374 16.66 16.91 10.31
C PHE A 374 16.55 16.94 8.77
N LEU A 375 15.36 17.19 8.21
CA LEU A 375 15.16 17.35 6.77
C LEU A 375 15.22 18.83 6.37
N ASN A 376 15.96 19.12 5.31
CA ASN A 376 15.87 20.42 4.66
C ASN A 376 14.65 20.51 3.74
N GLU A 377 14.29 21.70 3.27
CA GLU A 377 13.10 21.95 2.46
C GLU A 377 13.09 21.13 1.15
N THR A 378 14.24 20.93 0.51
CA THR A 378 14.35 20.13 -0.70
C THR A 378 14.01 18.68 -0.43
N ALA A 379 14.57 18.09 0.62
CA ALA A 379 14.29 16.70 1.01
C ALA A 379 12.81 16.52 1.38
N LYS A 380 12.21 17.45 2.12
CA LYS A 380 10.77 17.41 2.44
C LYS A 380 9.91 17.37 1.18
N ARG A 381 10.14 18.30 0.25
CA ARG A 381 9.39 18.39 -1.02
C ARG A 381 9.61 17.17 -1.92
N ASN A 382 10.83 16.63 -1.92
CA ASN A 382 11.13 15.39 -2.64
C ASN A 382 10.31 14.22 -2.11
N ILE A 383 10.32 14.00 -0.81
CA ILE A 383 9.62 12.91 -0.14
C ILE A 383 8.10 13.07 -0.27
N LEU A 384 7.59 14.30 -0.08
CA LEU A 384 6.14 14.56 -0.13
C LEU A 384 5.55 14.46 -1.53
N GLY A 385 6.34 14.66 -2.61
CA GLY A 385 5.76 14.64 -3.94
C GLY A 385 6.70 14.35 -5.09
N ALA A 386 7.86 15.01 -5.18
CA ALA A 386 8.72 14.95 -6.37
C ALA A 386 9.25 13.54 -6.65
N ASN A 387 9.58 12.75 -5.61
CA ASN A 387 10.01 11.35 -5.78
C ASN A 387 8.90 10.51 -6.40
N ALA A 388 7.67 10.62 -5.90
CA ALA A 388 6.53 9.89 -6.44
C ALA A 388 6.20 10.33 -7.88
N ALA A 389 6.25 11.63 -8.18
CA ALA A 389 6.06 12.13 -9.54
C ALA A 389 7.08 11.51 -10.51
N ARG A 390 8.35 11.42 -10.10
CA ARG A 390 9.42 10.78 -10.90
C ARG A 390 9.20 9.28 -11.07
N VAL A 391 8.72 8.59 -10.04
CA VAL A 391 8.48 7.13 -10.08
C VAL A 391 7.31 6.80 -10.99
N PHE A 392 6.22 7.54 -10.88
CA PHE A 392 4.95 7.30 -11.57
C PHE A 392 4.82 8.07 -12.90
N GLY A 393 5.73 8.99 -13.20
CA GLY A 393 5.66 9.82 -14.43
C GLY A 393 4.51 10.83 -14.39
N LEU A 394 4.23 11.43 -13.20
CA LEU A 394 3.15 12.40 -13.02
C LEU A 394 3.58 13.81 -13.43
N ASP A 395 2.60 14.63 -13.79
CA ASP A 395 2.78 16.08 -13.91
C ASP A 395 3.13 16.67 -12.52
N THR A 396 4.11 17.56 -12.49
CA THR A 396 4.56 18.22 -11.26
C THR A 396 3.77 19.48 -10.91
N LYS A 397 2.76 19.82 -11.72
CA LYS A 397 1.88 20.96 -11.48
C LYS A 397 1.01 20.72 -10.25
N VAL A 398 0.98 21.68 -9.34
CA VAL A 398 0.06 21.67 -8.19
C VAL A 398 -1.37 21.86 -8.68
N VAL A 399 -2.27 20.94 -8.33
CA VAL A 399 -3.66 20.90 -8.81
C VAL A 399 -4.70 20.85 -7.68
N LYS A 400 -4.27 20.66 -6.45
CA LYS A 400 -5.12 20.58 -5.26
C LYS A 400 -5.84 21.89 -4.94
N LYS A 401 -6.94 21.74 -4.20
CA LYS A 401 -7.67 22.86 -3.60
C LYS A 401 -7.79 22.60 -2.10
N ILE A 402 -7.09 23.37 -1.29
CA ILE A 402 -7.21 23.28 0.18
C ILE A 402 -8.45 24.09 0.59
N PRO A 403 -9.43 23.47 1.28
CA PRO A 403 -10.67 24.15 1.70
C PRO A 403 -10.45 25.24 2.76
#